data_566058b4594fd794f82bcd757c5f0a45
#
_entry.id   566058b4594fd794f82bcd757c5f0a45
#
_cell.length_a   1.000
_cell.length_b   1.000
_cell.length_c   1.000
_cell.angle_alpha   90.00
_cell.angle_beta   90.00
_cell.angle_gamma   90.00
#
_symmetry.space_group_name_H-M   'P 1'
#
loop_
_entity.id
_entity.type
_entity.pdbx_description
1 polymer ?
#
loop_
_entity_poly.entity_id
_entity_poly.type
_entity_poly.pdbx_seq_one_letter_code
_entity_poly.pdbx_strand_id
1 'polypeptide(L)'
;IVFHCIIFPIILKCSKNYILPTNVPANEFLNLEGEKLSTSRGWAIWLHEYIVDFPNQADSLRYALCATAPENKDTDFTWADFQARNNNELVAIFGNFINRVVVLTNKYWNGTVPKCNSVNLNDIEILEELKTYPDKIGKSIERFRFKQALNELMNLARVGNKYLADNEPWKLFKEDPQRTETIMNISLQIAASLAILSEPFMPFTSDKLK
;
A
#
# COMPACT_ATOMS: atom_id res chain seq x y z
N ILE A 1 -26.03 10.10 10.24
CA ILE A 1 -26.69 8.77 10.25
C ILE A 1 -28.12 8.90 9.76
N VAL A 2 -29.00 9.70 10.39
CA VAL A 2 -30.44 9.77 10.05
C VAL A 2 -30.68 10.05 8.57
N PHE A 3 -30.00 11.05 7.98
CA PHE A 3 -30.18 11.40 6.58
C PHE A 3 -29.77 10.25 5.65
N HIS A 4 -28.57 9.72 5.79
CA HIS A 4 -28.03 8.71 4.87
C HIS A 4 -28.61 7.30 5.08
N CYS A 5 -28.98 6.94 6.32
CA CYS A 5 -29.44 5.60 6.63
C CYS A 5 -30.97 5.44 6.68
N ILE A 6 -31.72 6.56 6.78
CA ILE A 6 -33.18 6.53 6.90
C ILE A 6 -33.83 7.35 5.80
N ILE A 7 -33.61 8.67 5.78
CA ILE A 7 -34.33 9.59 4.86
C ILE A 7 -33.99 9.29 3.41
N PHE A 8 -32.71 9.21 3.05
CA PHE A 8 -32.28 8.99 1.67
C PHE A 8 -32.72 7.61 1.14
N PRO A 9 -32.56 6.50 1.85
CA PRO A 9 -33.13 5.22 1.43
C PRO A 9 -34.65 5.23 1.26
N ILE A 10 -35.39 5.96 2.10
CA ILE A 10 -36.86 6.12 1.92
C ILE A 10 -37.17 6.83 0.62
N ILE A 11 -36.45 7.93 0.31
CA ILE A 11 -36.63 8.67 -0.95
C ILE A 11 -36.36 7.75 -2.16
N LEU A 12 -35.26 6.99 -2.13
CA LEU A 12 -34.91 6.03 -3.19
C LEU A 12 -35.99 4.95 -3.35
N LYS A 13 -36.53 4.40 -2.23
CA LYS A 13 -37.59 3.41 -2.25
C LYS A 13 -38.88 3.97 -2.81
N CYS A 14 -39.25 5.19 -2.44
CA CYS A 14 -40.47 5.85 -2.95
C CYS A 14 -40.37 6.15 -4.45
N SER A 15 -39.19 6.47 -4.93
CA SER A 15 -38.92 6.72 -6.36
C SER A 15 -39.04 5.45 -7.23
N LYS A 16 -38.94 4.24 -6.66
CA LYS A 16 -39.03 2.92 -7.31
C LYS A 16 -38.01 2.59 -8.41
N ASN A 17 -37.22 3.57 -8.83
CA ASN A 17 -36.29 3.44 -9.96
C ASN A 17 -34.82 3.28 -9.54
N TYR A 18 -34.53 3.20 -8.25
CA TYR A 18 -33.19 3.14 -7.70
C TYR A 18 -32.97 1.92 -6.81
N ILE A 19 -31.75 1.42 -6.80
CA ILE A 19 -31.30 0.38 -5.87
C ILE A 19 -31.22 0.98 -4.45
N LEU A 20 -31.49 0.14 -3.46
CA LEU A 20 -31.30 0.54 -2.06
C LEU A 20 -29.88 0.18 -1.61
N PRO A 21 -29.25 0.99 -0.73
CA PRO A 21 -27.96 0.64 -0.15
C PRO A 21 -28.09 -0.63 0.72
N THR A 22 -27.14 -1.54 0.56
CA THR A 22 -27.00 -2.74 1.40
C THR A 22 -26.18 -2.49 2.66
N ASN A 23 -25.30 -1.47 2.60
CA ASN A 23 -24.46 -1.04 3.71
C ASN A 23 -24.17 0.46 3.58
N VAL A 24 -23.93 1.12 4.71
CA VAL A 24 -23.54 2.54 4.78
C VAL A 24 -22.30 2.65 5.68
N PRO A 25 -21.11 2.39 5.14
CA PRO A 25 -19.87 2.55 5.90
C PRO A 25 -19.73 4.02 6.30
N ALA A 26 -19.57 4.27 7.59
CA ALA A 26 -19.39 5.61 8.12
C ALA A 26 -17.97 5.76 8.68
N ASN A 27 -17.36 6.92 8.45
CA ASN A 27 -16.12 7.33 9.08
C ASN A 27 -16.41 8.33 10.19
N GLU A 28 -15.54 8.39 11.18
CA GLU A 28 -15.46 9.46 12.16
C GLU A 28 -14.78 10.70 11.53
N PHE A 29 -14.43 11.70 12.32
CA PHE A 29 -13.85 12.93 11.81
C PHE A 29 -12.34 12.81 11.56
N LEU A 30 -11.89 13.38 10.44
CA LEU A 30 -10.49 13.69 10.19
C LEU A 30 -10.25 15.15 10.57
N ASN A 31 -9.36 15.37 11.51
CA ASN A 31 -8.90 16.69 11.92
C ASN A 31 -7.63 17.07 11.14
N LEU A 32 -7.23 18.32 11.22
CA LEU A 32 -6.01 18.87 10.63
C LEU A 32 -5.23 19.63 11.71
N GLU A 33 -4.02 19.16 12.04
CA GLU A 33 -3.15 19.78 13.05
C GLU A 33 -3.87 20.01 14.40
N GLY A 34 -4.63 18.99 14.85
CA GLY A 34 -5.37 19.02 16.10
C GLY A 34 -6.69 19.77 16.06
N GLU A 35 -7.04 20.43 14.95
CA GLU A 35 -8.27 21.20 14.82
C GLU A 35 -9.22 20.60 13.79
N LYS A 36 -10.52 20.85 13.98
CA LYS A 36 -11.54 20.41 13.03
C LYS A 36 -11.38 21.10 11.69
N LEU A 37 -11.35 20.32 10.61
CA LEU A 37 -11.43 20.83 9.23
C LEU A 37 -12.63 21.76 9.04
N SER A 38 -12.40 22.91 8.44
CA SER A 38 -13.44 23.93 8.23
C SER A 38 -13.18 24.76 6.96
N THR A 39 -13.97 24.54 5.94
CA THR A 39 -13.90 25.33 4.70
C THR A 39 -14.25 26.81 4.92
N SER A 40 -15.22 27.10 5.79
CA SER A 40 -15.63 28.48 6.09
C SER A 40 -14.57 29.28 6.84
N ARG A 41 -13.67 28.62 7.57
CA ARG A 41 -12.52 29.24 8.25
C ARG A 41 -11.24 29.16 7.43
N GLY A 42 -11.28 28.56 6.22
CA GLY A 42 -10.09 28.32 5.42
C GLY A 42 -9.12 27.28 6.03
N TRP A 43 -9.55 26.55 7.06
CA TRP A 43 -8.73 25.52 7.72
C TRP A 43 -8.90 24.17 7.05
N ALA A 44 -8.23 24.00 5.93
CA ALA A 44 -8.28 22.79 5.11
C ALA A 44 -7.04 22.71 4.20
N ILE A 45 -6.73 21.51 3.75
CA ILE A 45 -5.76 21.30 2.67
C ILE A 45 -6.57 21.17 1.38
N TRP A 46 -6.36 22.10 0.46
CA TRP A 46 -7.03 22.11 -0.83
C TRP A 46 -6.26 21.24 -1.82
N LEU A 47 -6.90 20.21 -2.37
CA LEU A 47 -6.23 19.25 -3.25
C LEU A 47 -5.63 19.89 -4.50
N HIS A 48 -6.24 20.91 -5.06
CA HIS A 48 -5.70 21.61 -6.22
C HIS A 48 -4.42 22.41 -5.88
N GLU A 49 -4.29 22.95 -4.68
CA GLU A 49 -3.07 23.58 -4.16
C GLU A 49 -2.01 22.52 -3.87
N TYR A 50 -2.40 21.44 -3.17
CA TYR A 50 -1.48 20.34 -2.87
C TYR A 50 -0.81 19.76 -4.13
N ILE A 51 -1.55 19.55 -5.22
CA ILE A 51 -1.00 19.01 -6.47
C ILE A 51 0.03 19.94 -7.11
N VAL A 52 -0.14 21.26 -6.94
CA VAL A 52 0.79 22.28 -7.42
C VAL A 52 2.04 22.34 -6.55
N ASP A 53 1.88 22.33 -5.22
CA ASP A 53 2.99 22.42 -4.26
C ASP A 53 3.81 21.13 -4.19
N PHE A 54 3.15 19.97 -4.37
CA PHE A 54 3.77 18.63 -4.33
C PHE A 54 3.52 17.87 -5.65
N PRO A 55 4.15 18.28 -6.76
CA PRO A 55 3.95 17.63 -8.05
C PRO A 55 4.39 16.15 -7.99
N ASN A 56 3.57 15.27 -8.55
CA ASN A 56 3.77 13.81 -8.57
C ASN A 56 3.74 13.12 -7.19
N GLN A 57 3.23 13.78 -6.14
CA GLN A 57 3.13 13.23 -4.78
C GLN A 57 1.69 12.81 -4.40
N ALA A 58 0.82 12.61 -5.38
CA ALA A 58 -0.57 12.21 -5.11
C ALA A 58 -0.65 10.88 -4.34
N ASP A 59 0.20 9.92 -4.67
CA ASP A 59 0.25 8.63 -3.97
C ASP A 59 0.72 8.75 -2.52
N SER A 60 1.64 9.66 -2.23
CA SER A 60 2.09 9.93 -0.85
C SER A 60 0.93 10.43 0.01
N LEU A 61 0.10 11.33 -0.52
CA LEU A 61 -1.09 11.82 0.18
C LEU A 61 -2.14 10.71 0.35
N ARG A 62 -2.41 9.93 -0.71
CA ARG A 62 -3.34 8.79 -0.65
C ARG A 62 -2.92 7.79 0.41
N TYR A 63 -1.62 7.44 0.44
CA TYR A 63 -1.04 6.57 1.45
C TYR A 63 -1.28 7.11 2.87
N ALA A 64 -0.94 8.37 3.12
CA ALA A 64 -1.11 9.00 4.43
C ALA A 64 -2.58 9.04 4.86
N LEU A 65 -3.50 9.39 3.96
CA LEU A 65 -4.94 9.42 4.24
C LEU A 65 -5.50 8.01 4.53
N CYS A 66 -5.05 6.97 3.81
CA CYS A 66 -5.43 5.59 4.12
C CYS A 66 -4.85 5.14 5.48
N ALA A 67 -3.61 5.52 5.78
CA ALA A 67 -2.96 5.18 7.05
C ALA A 67 -3.59 5.89 8.26
N THR A 68 -4.15 7.07 8.06
CA THR A 68 -4.83 7.86 9.10
C THR A 68 -6.35 7.86 9.00
N ALA A 69 -6.95 7.01 8.13
CA ALA A 69 -8.39 6.97 7.92
C ALA A 69 -9.16 6.89 9.25
N PRO A 70 -10.19 7.70 9.48
CA PRO A 70 -10.93 7.73 10.75
C PRO A 70 -12.00 6.61 10.80
N GLU A 71 -11.57 5.34 10.73
CA GLU A 71 -12.47 4.19 10.60
C GLU A 71 -13.31 3.92 11.84
N ASN A 72 -12.75 4.08 13.04
CA ASN A 72 -13.41 3.73 14.31
C ASN A 72 -13.34 4.85 15.36
N LYS A 73 -12.59 5.90 15.13
CA LYS A 73 -12.43 7.07 15.99
C LYS A 73 -11.90 8.23 15.18
N ASP A 74 -12.06 9.43 15.70
CA ASP A 74 -11.44 10.62 15.13
C ASP A 74 -9.93 10.44 14.99
N THR A 75 -9.41 10.94 13.90
CA THR A 75 -7.97 10.94 13.62
C THR A 75 -7.52 12.33 13.23
N ASP A 76 -6.23 12.55 13.24
CA ASP A 76 -5.61 13.83 12.91
C ASP A 76 -4.61 13.65 11.76
N PHE A 77 -4.71 14.50 10.76
CA PHE A 77 -3.68 14.65 9.74
C PHE A 77 -2.72 15.74 10.20
N THR A 78 -1.44 15.40 10.29
CA THR A 78 -0.39 16.37 10.54
C THR A 78 0.70 16.28 9.47
N TRP A 79 1.30 17.40 9.11
CA TRP A 79 2.43 17.40 8.17
C TRP A 79 3.63 16.65 8.71
N ALA A 80 3.82 16.65 10.02
CA ALA A 80 4.89 15.87 10.68
C ALA A 80 4.68 14.36 10.50
N ASP A 81 3.45 13.85 10.71
CA ASP A 81 3.12 12.42 10.49
C ASP A 81 3.19 12.07 9.00
N PHE A 82 2.69 12.96 8.12
CA PHE A 82 2.82 12.79 6.67
C PHE A 82 4.28 12.61 6.24
N GLN A 83 5.17 13.50 6.68
CA GLN A 83 6.60 13.41 6.38
C GLN A 83 7.23 12.14 6.97
N ALA A 84 6.90 11.81 8.23
CA ALA A 84 7.41 10.63 8.91
C ALA A 84 7.00 9.34 8.17
N ARG A 85 5.74 9.20 7.75
CA ARG A 85 5.26 8.05 6.98
C ARG A 85 5.92 7.95 5.64
N ASN A 86 6.03 9.07 4.93
CA ASN A 86 6.69 9.08 3.63
C ASN A 86 8.15 8.56 3.75
N ASN A 87 8.89 9.05 4.72
CA ASN A 87 10.30 8.69 4.90
C ASN A 87 10.48 7.28 5.48
N ASN A 88 9.76 6.94 6.53
CA ASN A 88 9.99 5.70 7.28
C ASN A 88 9.25 4.49 6.71
N GLU A 89 8.15 4.71 6.00
CA GLU A 89 7.34 3.63 5.43
C GLU A 89 7.53 3.53 3.92
N LEU A 90 7.17 4.57 3.15
CA LEU A 90 7.25 4.51 1.69
C LEU A 90 8.70 4.44 1.19
N VAL A 91 9.60 5.27 1.70
CA VAL A 91 11.00 5.28 1.26
C VAL A 91 11.77 4.14 1.90
N ALA A 92 11.78 4.05 3.23
CA ALA A 92 12.67 3.13 3.95
C ALA A 92 12.22 1.65 3.90
N ILE A 93 10.95 1.35 3.67
CA ILE A 93 10.44 -0.03 3.60
C ILE A 93 10.08 -0.40 2.17
N PHE A 94 9.04 0.23 1.59
CA PHE A 94 8.51 -0.14 0.28
C PHE A 94 9.52 0.17 -0.83
N GLY A 95 9.93 1.42 -0.95
CA GLY A 95 10.87 1.90 -1.97
C GLY A 95 12.24 1.24 -1.85
N ASN A 96 12.75 1.06 -0.62
CA ASN A 96 14.02 0.39 -0.39
C ASN A 96 14.02 -1.05 -0.91
N PHE A 97 12.96 -1.81 -0.64
CA PHE A 97 12.86 -3.18 -1.15
C PHE A 97 12.85 -3.21 -2.68
N ILE A 98 11.94 -2.45 -3.31
CA ILE A 98 11.84 -2.39 -4.78
C ILE A 98 13.17 -1.95 -5.41
N ASN A 99 13.76 -0.88 -4.90
CA ASN A 99 15.04 -0.38 -5.41
C ASN A 99 16.16 -1.42 -5.33
N ARG A 100 16.28 -2.11 -4.19
CA ARG A 100 17.30 -3.16 -4.02
C ARG A 100 17.11 -4.31 -5.00
N VAL A 101 15.88 -4.78 -5.17
CA VAL A 101 15.57 -5.87 -6.12
C VAL A 101 15.91 -5.44 -7.55
N VAL A 102 15.45 -4.27 -7.99
CA VAL A 102 15.70 -3.75 -9.34
C VAL A 102 17.20 -3.51 -9.59
N VAL A 103 17.88 -2.87 -8.64
CA VAL A 103 19.35 -2.58 -8.78
C VAL A 103 20.16 -3.87 -8.86
N LEU A 104 19.87 -4.86 -8.02
CA LEU A 104 20.60 -6.14 -8.05
C LEU A 104 20.30 -6.93 -9.32
N THR A 105 19.05 -6.94 -9.79
CA THR A 105 18.66 -7.61 -11.04
C THR A 105 19.35 -6.96 -12.25
N ASN A 106 19.36 -5.65 -12.33
CA ASN A 106 20.09 -4.95 -13.38
C ASN A 106 21.59 -5.22 -13.32
N LYS A 107 22.17 -5.16 -12.14
CA LYS A 107 23.62 -5.34 -11.95
C LYS A 107 24.13 -6.72 -12.36
N TYR A 108 23.38 -7.78 -12.02
CA TYR A 108 23.85 -9.15 -12.18
C TYR A 108 23.25 -9.87 -13.39
N TRP A 109 22.08 -9.45 -13.87
CA TRP A 109 21.36 -10.10 -15.00
C TRP A 109 20.88 -9.14 -16.07
N ASN A 110 21.43 -7.90 -16.13
CA ASN A 110 21.05 -6.88 -17.11
C ASN A 110 19.52 -6.68 -17.24
N GLY A 111 18.81 -6.68 -16.12
CA GLY A 111 17.36 -6.51 -16.10
C GLY A 111 16.56 -7.75 -16.50
N THR A 112 17.21 -8.87 -16.78
CA THR A 112 16.52 -10.13 -17.08
C THR A 112 16.13 -10.84 -15.78
N VAL A 113 14.91 -11.37 -15.71
CA VAL A 113 14.45 -12.17 -14.57
C VAL A 113 15.27 -13.46 -14.46
N PRO A 114 16.02 -13.70 -13.39
CA PRO A 114 16.80 -14.92 -13.22
C PRO A 114 15.88 -16.15 -13.04
N LYS A 115 16.42 -17.33 -13.28
CA LYS A 115 15.66 -18.58 -13.14
C LYS A 115 15.44 -18.93 -11.67
N CYS A 116 14.29 -19.53 -11.38
CA CYS A 116 14.07 -20.21 -10.12
C CYS A 116 14.54 -21.66 -10.27
N ASN A 117 15.68 -22.01 -9.67
CA ASN A 117 16.27 -23.34 -9.79
C ASN A 117 15.74 -24.28 -8.69
N SER A 118 16.44 -24.37 -7.57
CA SER A 118 16.03 -25.19 -6.41
C SER A 118 15.56 -24.29 -5.27
N VAL A 119 14.39 -24.59 -4.73
CA VAL A 119 13.83 -23.89 -3.56
C VAL A 119 14.13 -24.68 -2.30
N ASN A 120 14.44 -24.01 -1.21
CA ASN A 120 14.56 -24.58 0.12
C ASN A 120 13.27 -24.40 0.94
N LEU A 121 13.23 -24.88 2.17
CA LEU A 121 12.05 -24.78 3.02
C LEU A 121 11.62 -23.32 3.28
N ASN A 122 12.58 -22.43 3.55
CA ASN A 122 12.28 -21.01 3.77
C ASN A 122 11.70 -20.34 2.52
N ASP A 123 12.18 -20.71 1.33
CA ASP A 123 11.62 -20.20 0.05
C ASP A 123 10.17 -20.64 -0.13
N ILE A 124 9.88 -21.89 0.19
CA ILE A 124 8.52 -22.44 0.12
C ILE A 124 7.61 -21.70 1.09
N GLU A 125 8.04 -21.49 2.33
CA GLU A 125 7.27 -20.72 3.32
C GLU A 125 6.95 -19.31 2.83
N ILE A 126 7.92 -18.60 2.28
CA ILE A 126 7.72 -17.25 1.70
C ILE A 126 6.75 -17.27 0.51
N LEU A 127 6.88 -18.24 -0.39
CA LEU A 127 5.98 -18.36 -1.54
C LEU A 127 4.53 -18.71 -1.12
N GLU A 128 4.36 -19.56 -0.11
CA GLU A 128 3.04 -19.86 0.43
C GLU A 128 2.45 -18.66 1.19
N GLU A 129 3.26 -17.94 1.95
CA GLU A 129 2.84 -16.70 2.59
C GLU A 129 2.40 -15.66 1.55
N LEU A 130 3.16 -15.47 0.47
CA LEU A 130 2.87 -14.55 -0.62
C LEU A 130 1.46 -14.75 -1.20
N LYS A 131 1.04 -16.00 -1.38
CA LYS A 131 -0.30 -16.36 -1.90
C LYS A 131 -1.45 -15.88 -1.01
N THR A 132 -1.19 -15.60 0.27
CA THR A 132 -2.24 -15.18 1.22
C THR A 132 -2.55 -13.69 1.17
N TYR A 133 -1.62 -12.86 0.68
CA TYR A 133 -1.75 -11.40 0.71
C TYR A 133 -2.90 -10.83 -0.13
N PRO A 134 -3.18 -11.33 -1.35
CA PRO A 134 -4.32 -10.84 -2.13
C PRO A 134 -5.64 -10.95 -1.38
N ASP A 135 -5.87 -12.09 -0.73
CA ASP A 135 -7.07 -12.34 0.07
C ASP A 135 -7.12 -11.47 1.34
N LYS A 136 -6.01 -11.33 2.06
CA LYS A 136 -5.93 -10.51 3.27
C LYS A 136 -6.23 -9.04 2.97
N ILE A 137 -5.59 -8.51 1.93
CA ILE A 137 -5.76 -7.12 1.50
C ILE A 137 -7.16 -6.91 0.93
N GLY A 138 -7.59 -7.76 0.00
CA GLY A 138 -8.90 -7.66 -0.65
C GLY A 138 -10.05 -7.70 0.35
N LYS A 139 -10.08 -8.71 1.24
CA LYS A 139 -11.11 -8.83 2.30
C LYS A 139 -11.12 -7.63 3.26
N SER A 140 -9.97 -7.03 3.52
CA SER A 140 -9.88 -5.83 4.36
C SER A 140 -10.48 -4.62 3.64
N ILE A 141 -10.19 -4.43 2.35
CA ILE A 141 -10.76 -3.35 1.52
C ILE A 141 -12.28 -3.52 1.40
N GLU A 142 -12.78 -4.72 1.11
CA GLU A 142 -14.21 -5.02 1.01
C GLU A 142 -14.97 -4.73 2.30
N ARG A 143 -14.31 -4.80 3.45
CA ARG A 143 -14.83 -4.46 4.77
C ARG A 143 -14.62 -3.00 5.16
N PHE A 144 -14.12 -2.16 4.25
CA PHE A 144 -13.79 -0.75 4.49
C PHE A 144 -12.74 -0.54 5.59
N ARG A 145 -11.81 -1.51 5.75
CA ARG A 145 -10.71 -1.46 6.71
C ARG A 145 -9.39 -1.12 6.00
N PHE A 146 -9.30 0.10 5.51
CA PHE A 146 -8.17 0.54 4.67
C PHE A 146 -6.85 0.55 5.42
N LYS A 147 -6.85 0.93 6.70
CA LYS A 147 -5.65 0.85 7.57
C LYS A 147 -5.11 -0.58 7.65
N GLN A 148 -6.00 -1.54 7.87
CA GLN A 148 -5.60 -2.94 7.97
C GLN A 148 -5.04 -3.44 6.64
N ALA A 149 -5.72 -3.13 5.53
CA ALA A 149 -5.28 -3.51 4.20
C ALA A 149 -3.91 -2.91 3.85
N LEU A 150 -3.68 -1.64 4.19
CA LEU A 150 -2.40 -0.96 3.99
C LEU A 150 -1.29 -1.57 4.86
N ASN A 151 -1.59 -1.92 6.11
CA ASN A 151 -0.63 -2.60 6.98
C ASN A 151 -0.20 -3.96 6.41
N GLU A 152 -1.12 -4.73 5.82
CA GLU A 152 -0.77 -6.00 5.16
C GLU A 152 0.12 -5.77 3.93
N LEU A 153 -0.14 -4.74 3.12
CA LEU A 153 0.74 -4.36 2.02
C LEU A 153 2.17 -4.05 2.51
N MET A 154 2.27 -3.27 3.60
CA MET A 154 3.57 -2.91 4.17
C MET A 154 4.26 -4.10 4.86
N ASN A 155 3.50 -5.06 5.40
CA ASN A 155 4.05 -6.31 5.93
C ASN A 155 4.69 -7.13 4.80
N LEU A 156 4.06 -7.22 3.63
CA LEU A 156 4.66 -7.88 2.48
C LEU A 156 5.99 -7.23 2.08
N ALA A 157 6.08 -5.90 2.08
CA ALA A 157 7.34 -5.21 1.80
C ALA A 157 8.42 -5.49 2.87
N ARG A 158 8.03 -5.63 4.15
CA ARG A 158 8.94 -6.04 5.24
C ARG A 158 9.43 -7.47 5.06
N VAL A 159 8.54 -8.40 4.68
CA VAL A 159 8.89 -9.79 4.36
C VAL A 159 9.94 -9.81 3.25
N GLY A 160 9.73 -9.05 2.18
CA GLY A 160 10.70 -8.93 1.08
C GLY A 160 12.06 -8.40 1.53
N ASN A 161 12.08 -7.31 2.32
CA ASN A 161 13.33 -6.75 2.87
C ASN A 161 14.05 -7.76 3.76
N LYS A 162 13.32 -8.47 4.62
CA LYS A 162 13.88 -9.50 5.51
C LYS A 162 14.47 -10.65 4.68
N TYR A 163 13.73 -11.16 3.70
CA TYR A 163 14.18 -12.25 2.84
C TYR A 163 15.49 -11.90 2.11
N LEU A 164 15.60 -10.67 1.55
CA LEU A 164 16.85 -10.19 0.96
C LEU A 164 17.98 -10.06 1.99
N ALA A 165 17.69 -9.59 3.20
CA ALA A 165 18.69 -9.40 4.23
C ALA A 165 19.22 -10.74 4.76
N ASP A 166 18.34 -11.71 4.98
CA ASP A 166 18.70 -13.04 5.52
C ASP A 166 19.51 -13.87 4.52
N ASN A 167 19.27 -13.67 3.21
CA ASN A 167 19.96 -14.42 2.15
C ASN A 167 21.16 -13.71 1.53
N GLU A 168 21.37 -12.44 1.78
CA GLU A 168 22.52 -11.62 1.32
C GLU A 168 22.96 -11.89 -0.15
N PRO A 169 22.10 -11.80 -1.16
CA PRO A 169 22.41 -12.21 -2.54
C PRO A 169 23.64 -11.50 -3.13
N TRP A 170 23.97 -10.29 -2.65
CA TRP A 170 25.15 -9.54 -3.08
C TRP A 170 26.48 -10.16 -2.62
N LYS A 171 26.48 -10.97 -1.54
CA LYS A 171 27.63 -11.76 -1.10
C LYS A 171 27.64 -13.12 -1.80
N LEU A 172 26.48 -13.76 -1.84
CA LEU A 172 26.32 -15.12 -2.33
C LEU A 172 26.56 -15.27 -3.84
N PHE A 173 26.38 -14.21 -4.64
CA PHE A 173 26.47 -14.26 -6.10
C PHE A 173 27.78 -14.85 -6.64
N LYS A 174 28.91 -14.68 -5.93
CA LYS A 174 30.23 -15.21 -6.33
C LYS A 174 30.42 -16.69 -5.91
N GLU A 175 29.76 -17.11 -4.84
CA GLU A 175 29.94 -18.44 -4.22
C GLU A 175 28.93 -19.44 -4.77
N ASP A 176 27.65 -19.03 -4.86
CA ASP A 176 26.56 -19.85 -5.37
C ASP A 176 25.64 -19.02 -6.29
N PRO A 177 25.98 -18.89 -7.58
CA PRO A 177 25.16 -18.18 -8.55
C PRO A 177 23.75 -18.76 -8.70
N GLN A 178 23.59 -20.10 -8.68
CA GLN A 178 22.29 -20.76 -8.86
C GLN A 178 21.34 -20.50 -7.70
N ARG A 179 21.86 -20.51 -6.48
CA ARG A 179 21.09 -20.12 -5.30
C ARG A 179 20.70 -18.65 -5.35
N THR A 180 21.62 -17.78 -5.79
CA THR A 180 21.36 -16.34 -5.95
C THR A 180 20.28 -16.06 -7.00
N GLU A 181 20.25 -16.83 -8.10
CA GLU A 181 19.17 -16.75 -9.10
C GLU A 181 17.80 -17.03 -8.47
N THR A 182 17.69 -18.09 -7.68
CA THR A 182 16.44 -18.46 -6.98
C THR A 182 15.99 -17.34 -6.01
N ILE A 183 16.91 -16.85 -5.19
CA ILE A 183 16.62 -15.76 -4.23
C ILE A 183 16.11 -14.50 -4.96
N MET A 184 16.75 -14.12 -6.04
CA MET A 184 16.35 -12.94 -6.79
C MET A 184 15.05 -13.14 -7.57
N ASN A 185 14.80 -14.34 -8.07
CA ASN A 185 13.52 -14.69 -8.69
C ASN A 185 12.35 -14.53 -7.70
N ILE A 186 12.49 -15.09 -6.50
CA ILE A 186 11.48 -14.97 -5.43
C ILE A 186 11.30 -13.51 -5.02
N SER A 187 12.39 -12.76 -4.88
CA SER A 187 12.34 -11.33 -4.55
C SER A 187 11.59 -10.53 -5.63
N LEU A 188 11.77 -10.87 -6.91
CA LEU A 188 11.04 -10.26 -8.00
C LEU A 188 9.54 -10.64 -7.98
N GLN A 189 9.18 -11.86 -7.60
CA GLN A 189 7.79 -12.25 -7.41
C GLN A 189 7.12 -11.43 -6.28
N ILE A 190 7.83 -11.19 -5.17
CA ILE A 190 7.35 -10.31 -4.10
C ILE A 190 7.19 -8.87 -4.63
N ALA A 191 8.16 -8.36 -5.38
CA ALA A 191 8.10 -7.02 -5.96
C ALA A 191 6.93 -6.87 -6.96
N ALA A 192 6.69 -7.85 -7.82
CA ALA A 192 5.56 -7.89 -8.74
C ALA A 192 4.22 -7.93 -7.99
N SER A 193 4.14 -8.70 -6.91
CA SER A 193 2.95 -8.75 -6.05
C SER A 193 2.70 -7.39 -5.37
N LEU A 194 3.75 -6.72 -4.88
CA LEU A 194 3.65 -5.38 -4.33
C LEU A 194 3.19 -4.36 -5.39
N ALA A 195 3.68 -4.47 -6.63
CA ALA A 195 3.25 -3.60 -7.72
C ALA A 195 1.72 -3.70 -7.94
N ILE A 196 1.18 -4.91 -7.96
CA ILE A 196 -0.26 -5.15 -8.16
C ILE A 196 -1.06 -4.74 -6.93
N LEU A 197 -0.66 -5.21 -5.75
CA LEU A 197 -1.42 -5.03 -4.51
C LEU A 197 -1.38 -3.59 -3.98
N SER A 198 -0.44 -2.76 -4.43
CA SER A 198 -0.38 -1.34 -4.08
C SER A 198 -1.37 -0.48 -4.87
N GLU A 199 -1.93 -0.97 -5.98
CA GLU A 199 -2.79 -0.18 -6.88
C GLU A 199 -3.98 0.51 -6.19
N PRO A 200 -4.73 -0.11 -5.27
CA PRO A 200 -5.82 0.58 -4.57
C PRO A 200 -5.38 1.80 -3.77
N PHE A 201 -4.15 1.81 -3.27
CA PHE A 201 -3.59 2.85 -2.40
C PHE A 201 -2.75 3.85 -3.18
N MET A 202 -1.90 3.36 -4.08
CA MET A 202 -0.87 4.11 -4.80
C MET A 202 -0.88 3.78 -6.29
N PRO A 203 -1.94 4.17 -7.04
CA PRO A 203 -2.13 3.78 -8.43
C PRO A 203 -1.00 4.24 -9.36
N PHE A 204 -0.50 5.46 -9.20
CA PHE A 204 0.58 5.99 -10.05
C PHE A 204 1.92 5.29 -9.79
N THR A 205 2.15 4.86 -8.56
CA THR A 205 3.34 4.06 -8.20
C THR A 205 3.21 2.64 -8.73
N SER A 206 2.04 2.03 -8.58
CA SER A 206 1.71 0.72 -9.14
C SER A 206 1.97 0.67 -10.65
N ASP A 207 1.46 1.65 -11.40
CA ASP A 207 1.63 1.72 -12.85
C ASP A 207 3.10 1.86 -13.30
N LYS A 208 3.93 2.54 -12.50
CA LYS A 208 5.36 2.66 -12.77
C LYS A 208 6.15 1.37 -12.47
N LEU A 209 5.60 0.50 -11.62
CA LEU A 209 6.24 -0.74 -11.20
C LEU A 209 5.85 -1.93 -12.10
N LYS A 210 4.73 -1.86 -12.81
CA LYS A 210 4.28 -2.83 -13.82
C LYS A 210 5.07 -2.70 -15.12
#